data_1715c9cda3a6a683173903efd9f803b8
#
_entry.id   1715c9cda3a6a683173903efd9f803b8
#
_cell.length_a   1.000
_cell.length_b   1.000
_cell.length_c   1.000
_cell.angle_alpha   90.00
_cell.angle_beta   90.00
_cell.angle_gamma   90.00
#
_symmetry.space_group_name_H-M   'P 1'
#
loop_
_entity.id
_entity.type
_entity.pdbx_description
1 polymer ?
#
loop_
_entity_poly.entity_id
_entity_poly.type
_entity_poly.pdbx_seq_one_letter_code
_entity_poly.pdbx_strand_id
1 'polypeptide(L)'
;AFLYCSYAFPPPPLVPLQQFWDMYDDAELCAPTGQDWLDDRYVFQALREPEIDYSEKEKRRARRAFYAQCTHIDYSIRSLIGTLRECNMLDNTILVFLSDHGDMLFDHDMVAKRCFYEQSAKIPLIFTGKPVVDMAGTVRHDLAEMADVMPTILQMCGLPIPSTVEGKALFDASLPARDFLFGEIGEDKKATRMVRRGDYKFIYYPCGNVKQLFDLKNDPTESHDLAGDAAYAALLAELEALMIPQLHGMDLDWVHDGRLVGYPAPEYRPTPNYGLYNQRGYHWPPPTQC
;
A
#
# COMPACT_ATOMS: atom_id res chain seq x y z
N ALA A 1 -23.16 -15.61 11.13
CA ALA A 1 -23.37 -14.30 10.47
C ALA A 1 -22.02 -13.71 10.03
N PHE A 2 -22.02 -12.94 8.96
CA PHE A 2 -20.87 -12.16 8.49
C PHE A 2 -21.22 -10.68 8.55
N LEU A 3 -20.36 -9.87 9.18
CA LEU A 3 -20.50 -8.43 9.27
C LEU A 3 -19.27 -7.77 8.68
N TYR A 4 -19.48 -6.87 7.73
CA TYR A 4 -18.42 -6.02 7.16
C TYR A 4 -18.61 -4.59 7.64
N CYS A 5 -17.63 -4.10 8.43
CA CYS A 5 -17.61 -2.75 8.96
C CYS A 5 -16.56 -1.95 8.19
N SER A 6 -16.98 -0.98 7.39
CA SER A 6 -16.09 -0.11 6.63
C SER A 6 -16.05 1.29 7.24
N TYR A 7 -14.85 1.80 7.46
CA TYR A 7 -14.61 3.18 7.91
C TYR A 7 -14.08 3.99 6.74
N ALA A 8 -14.69 5.15 6.50
CA ALA A 8 -14.27 6.05 5.41
C ALA A 8 -13.04 6.91 5.77
N PHE A 9 -12.45 6.71 6.94
CA PHE A 9 -11.24 7.37 7.42
C PHE A 9 -10.04 6.41 7.26
N PRO A 10 -8.79 6.92 7.27
CA PRO A 10 -8.32 8.29 7.44
C PRO A 10 -8.09 9.11 6.15
N PRO A 11 -8.51 8.69 4.92
CA PRO A 11 -8.24 9.49 3.74
C PRO A 11 -8.82 10.91 3.80
N PRO A 12 -8.36 11.84 2.94
CA PRO A 12 -8.93 13.17 2.83
C PRO A 12 -10.46 13.18 2.63
N PRO A 13 -11.17 14.16 3.23
CA PRO A 13 -10.65 15.30 3.93
C PRO A 13 -10.13 14.99 5.34
N LEU A 14 -8.91 15.48 5.65
CA LEU A 14 -8.27 15.29 6.93
C LEU A 14 -8.87 16.22 7.99
N VAL A 15 -10.07 15.87 8.45
CA VAL A 15 -10.85 16.66 9.43
C VAL A 15 -11.17 15.78 10.65
N PRO A 16 -10.21 15.59 11.55
CA PRO A 16 -10.42 14.80 12.76
C PRO A 16 -11.30 15.55 13.76
N LEU A 17 -11.91 14.82 14.69
CA LEU A 17 -12.55 15.41 15.86
C LEU A 17 -11.48 16.06 16.77
N GLN A 18 -11.82 17.21 17.38
CA GLN A 18 -10.91 17.99 18.21
C GLN A 18 -10.27 17.15 19.32
N GLN A 19 -11.04 16.32 19.99
CA GLN A 19 -10.54 15.46 21.07
C GLN A 19 -9.42 14.52 20.65
N PHE A 20 -9.44 14.00 19.41
CA PHE A 20 -8.37 13.13 18.89
C PHE A 20 -7.21 13.96 18.34
N TRP A 21 -7.49 15.13 17.79
CA TRP A 21 -6.47 16.08 17.38
C TRP A 21 -5.59 16.51 18.56
N ASP A 22 -6.20 16.81 19.69
CA ASP A 22 -5.52 17.29 20.89
C ASP A 22 -4.60 16.23 21.51
N MET A 23 -4.84 14.92 21.24
CA MET A 23 -3.99 13.85 21.71
C MET A 23 -2.58 13.87 21.07
N TYR A 24 -2.40 14.62 20.01
CA TYR A 24 -1.13 14.71 19.25
C TYR A 24 -0.46 16.09 19.35
N ASP A 25 -0.99 17.03 20.15
CA ASP A 25 -0.47 18.40 20.21
C ASP A 25 1.00 18.46 20.60
N ASP A 26 1.40 17.72 21.61
CA ASP A 26 2.76 17.64 22.13
C ASP A 26 3.49 16.37 21.65
N ALA A 27 2.89 15.58 20.77
CA ALA A 27 3.50 14.37 20.26
C ALA A 27 4.64 14.68 19.28
N GLU A 28 5.73 13.96 19.41
CA GLU A 28 6.80 13.94 18.43
C GLU A 28 6.33 13.14 17.21
N LEU A 29 5.96 13.84 16.15
CA LEU A 29 5.57 13.23 14.88
C LEU A 29 6.80 13.00 14.03
N CYS A 30 6.93 11.80 13.49
CA CYS A 30 7.99 11.49 12.54
C CYS A 30 7.92 12.43 11.34
N ALA A 31 9.06 12.97 10.95
CA ALA A 31 9.18 13.71 9.70
C ALA A 31 8.91 12.76 8.51
N PRO A 32 8.43 13.28 7.36
CA PRO A 32 8.39 12.50 6.14
C PRO A 32 9.76 11.94 5.78
N THR A 33 9.77 10.72 5.26
CA THR A 33 11.00 10.08 4.79
C THR A 33 11.44 10.70 3.47
N GLY A 34 12.70 11.08 3.37
CA GLY A 34 13.32 11.51 2.13
C GLY A 34 13.84 10.32 1.32
N GLN A 35 14.37 10.60 0.13
CA GLN A 35 14.89 9.61 -0.81
C GLN A 35 16.06 10.21 -1.62
N ASP A 36 16.92 9.35 -2.16
CA ASP A 36 18.04 9.74 -3.03
C ASP A 36 17.80 9.46 -4.52
N TRP A 37 16.67 8.81 -4.85
CA TRP A 37 16.34 8.35 -6.20
C TRP A 37 15.32 9.22 -6.94
N LEU A 38 14.72 10.20 -6.27
CA LEU A 38 13.76 11.10 -6.91
C LEU A 38 14.51 12.09 -7.81
N ASP A 39 14.28 11.98 -9.10
CA ASP A 39 14.86 12.81 -10.13
C ASP A 39 13.78 13.42 -11.05
N ASP A 40 14.19 14.06 -12.15
CA ASP A 40 13.30 14.68 -13.13
C ASP A 40 12.65 13.69 -14.10
N ARG A 41 12.75 12.38 -13.84
CA ARG A 41 12.10 11.38 -14.69
C ARG A 41 10.58 11.51 -14.65
N TYR A 42 9.97 11.36 -15.79
CA TYR A 42 8.52 11.48 -15.98
C TYR A 42 7.71 10.69 -14.94
N VAL A 43 8.09 9.46 -14.64
CA VAL A 43 7.34 8.59 -13.75
C VAL A 43 7.23 9.16 -12.34
N PHE A 44 8.30 9.73 -11.81
CA PHE A 44 8.29 10.28 -10.45
C PHE A 44 7.60 11.63 -10.39
N GLN A 45 7.76 12.46 -11.41
CA GLN A 45 7.02 13.71 -11.51
C GLN A 45 5.51 13.46 -11.66
N ALA A 46 5.11 12.41 -12.38
CA ALA A 46 3.71 12.04 -12.52
C ALA A 46 3.08 11.47 -11.25
N LEU A 47 3.88 10.87 -10.35
CA LEU A 47 3.43 10.36 -9.05
C LEU A 47 3.32 11.45 -7.98
N ARG A 48 4.05 12.55 -8.13
CA ARG A 48 3.99 13.71 -7.24
C ARG A 48 2.81 14.61 -7.60
N GLU A 49 2.43 15.47 -6.68
CA GLU A 49 1.57 16.63 -6.96
C GLU A 49 2.47 17.84 -7.27
N PRO A 50 2.89 18.05 -8.51
CA PRO A 50 3.99 18.97 -8.86
C PRO A 50 3.62 20.45 -8.74
N GLU A 51 2.33 20.77 -8.59
CA GLU A 51 1.84 22.14 -8.52
C GLU A 51 1.58 22.63 -7.08
N ILE A 52 1.75 21.77 -6.09
CA ILE A 52 1.50 22.11 -4.69
C ILE A 52 2.79 21.94 -3.89
N ASP A 53 3.40 23.06 -3.54
CA ASP A 53 4.54 23.10 -2.60
C ASP A 53 4.02 23.21 -1.16
N TYR A 54 3.90 22.08 -0.49
CA TYR A 54 3.48 22.03 0.90
C TYR A 54 4.61 22.47 1.83
N SER A 55 4.36 23.50 2.62
CA SER A 55 5.26 23.88 3.70
C SER A 55 5.38 22.76 4.74
N GLU A 56 6.49 22.68 5.45
CA GLU A 56 6.70 21.71 6.53
C GLU A 56 5.61 21.78 7.62
N LYS A 57 5.06 22.97 7.84
CA LYS A 57 3.93 23.16 8.75
C LYS A 57 2.65 22.45 8.24
N GLU A 58 2.39 22.51 6.94
CA GLU A 58 1.23 21.85 6.33
C GLU A 58 1.41 20.34 6.31
N LYS A 59 2.59 19.83 5.96
CA LYS A 59 2.93 18.41 6.02
C LYS A 59 2.71 17.87 7.45
N ARG A 60 3.27 18.55 8.45
CA ARG A 60 3.11 18.16 9.86
C ARG A 60 1.63 18.18 10.29
N ARG A 61 0.89 19.20 9.89
CA ARG A 61 -0.53 19.32 10.22
C ARG A 61 -1.36 18.20 9.59
N ALA A 62 -1.07 17.84 8.36
CA ALA A 62 -1.75 16.72 7.69
C ALA A 62 -1.45 15.38 8.36
N ARG A 63 -0.19 15.10 8.71
CA ARG A 63 0.21 13.88 9.45
C ARG A 63 -0.48 13.79 10.80
N ARG A 64 -0.54 14.89 11.54
CA ARG A 64 -1.27 14.97 12.81
C ARG A 64 -2.75 14.63 12.63
N ALA A 65 -3.39 15.22 11.62
CA ALA A 65 -4.79 14.97 11.32
C ALA A 65 -5.04 13.51 10.96
N PHE A 66 -4.16 12.90 10.18
CA PHE A 66 -4.24 11.49 9.81
C PHE A 66 -4.14 10.57 11.05
N TYR A 67 -3.17 10.78 11.93
CA TYR A 67 -3.03 10.00 13.17
C TYR A 67 -4.23 10.17 14.10
N ALA A 68 -4.78 11.38 14.21
CA ALA A 68 -6.00 11.64 14.96
C ALA A 68 -7.21 10.86 14.41
N GLN A 69 -7.31 10.75 13.08
CA GLN A 69 -8.35 9.92 12.45
C GLN A 69 -8.12 8.42 12.67
N CYS A 70 -6.86 7.95 12.65
CA CYS A 70 -6.53 6.57 13.02
C CYS A 70 -6.96 6.27 14.47
N THR A 71 -6.68 7.17 15.41
CA THR A 71 -7.14 7.03 16.80
C THR A 71 -8.67 7.00 16.90
N HIS A 72 -9.38 7.77 16.10
CA HIS A 72 -10.84 7.71 16.04
C HIS A 72 -11.36 6.34 15.59
N ILE A 73 -10.71 5.72 14.61
CA ILE A 73 -11.04 4.34 14.18
C ILE A 73 -10.81 3.37 15.33
N ASP A 74 -9.69 3.47 16.04
CA ASP A 74 -9.38 2.60 17.18
C ASP A 74 -10.46 2.70 18.27
N TYR A 75 -10.94 3.90 18.59
CA TYR A 75 -12.07 4.09 19.51
C TYR A 75 -13.38 3.47 19.00
N SER A 76 -13.61 3.51 17.70
CA SER A 76 -14.79 2.88 17.11
C SER A 76 -14.71 1.36 17.19
N ILE A 77 -13.54 0.77 16.94
CA ILE A 77 -13.28 -0.66 17.10
C ILE A 77 -13.43 -1.09 18.55
N ARG A 78 -12.94 -0.29 19.50
CA ARG A 78 -13.13 -0.53 20.93
C ARG A 78 -14.60 -0.65 21.30
N SER A 79 -15.46 0.23 20.76
CA SER A 79 -16.90 0.19 20.99
C SER A 79 -17.52 -1.08 20.41
N LEU A 80 -17.12 -1.49 19.21
CA LEU A 80 -17.58 -2.73 18.59
C LEU A 80 -17.21 -3.96 19.45
N ILE A 81 -15.96 -4.05 19.90
CA ILE A 81 -15.49 -5.16 20.74
C ILE A 81 -16.22 -5.14 22.09
N GLY A 82 -16.45 -3.95 22.66
CA GLY A 82 -17.22 -3.80 23.90
C GLY A 82 -18.63 -4.36 23.76
N THR A 83 -19.34 -4.01 22.69
CA THR A 83 -20.69 -4.51 22.39
C THR A 83 -20.72 -6.02 22.23
N LEU A 84 -19.74 -6.60 21.48
CA LEU A 84 -19.65 -8.06 21.32
C LEU A 84 -19.46 -8.75 22.69
N ARG A 85 -18.67 -8.16 23.58
CA ARG A 85 -18.46 -8.69 24.93
C ARG A 85 -19.72 -8.63 25.77
N GLU A 86 -20.41 -7.49 25.78
CA GLU A 86 -21.67 -7.29 26.52
C GLU A 86 -22.78 -8.24 26.03
N CYS A 87 -22.81 -8.54 24.74
CA CYS A 87 -23.73 -9.50 24.15
C CYS A 87 -23.30 -10.97 24.29
N ASN A 88 -22.20 -11.27 24.97
CA ASN A 88 -21.62 -12.63 25.08
C ASN A 88 -21.32 -13.28 23.71
N MET A 89 -20.95 -12.47 22.73
CA MET A 89 -20.66 -12.92 21.36
C MET A 89 -19.16 -12.99 21.06
N LEU A 90 -18.31 -12.30 21.83
CA LEU A 90 -16.90 -12.13 21.51
C LEU A 90 -16.16 -13.47 21.39
N ASP A 91 -16.39 -14.40 22.32
CA ASP A 91 -15.72 -15.70 22.35
C ASP A 91 -16.09 -16.61 21.15
N ASN A 92 -17.18 -16.31 20.45
CA ASN A 92 -17.62 -17.01 19.27
C ASN A 92 -17.57 -16.12 18.01
N THR A 93 -16.68 -15.14 18.00
CA THR A 93 -16.52 -14.21 16.87
C THR A 93 -15.06 -14.23 16.40
N ILE A 94 -14.89 -14.36 15.10
CA ILE A 94 -13.62 -14.08 14.42
C ILE A 94 -13.63 -12.61 14.05
N LEU A 95 -12.58 -11.87 14.46
CA LEU A 95 -12.39 -10.49 14.05
C LEU A 95 -11.20 -10.42 13.11
N VAL A 96 -11.38 -9.76 11.98
CA VAL A 96 -10.32 -9.48 11.01
C VAL A 96 -10.24 -7.96 10.84
N PHE A 97 -9.06 -7.41 11.12
CA PHE A 97 -8.76 -5.99 10.90
C PHE A 97 -7.73 -5.85 9.80
N LEU A 98 -8.05 -5.03 8.81
CA LEU A 98 -7.16 -4.73 7.68
C LEU A 98 -7.47 -3.35 7.10
N SER A 99 -6.60 -2.87 6.22
CA SER A 99 -6.82 -1.73 5.33
C SER A 99 -6.77 -2.19 3.88
N ASP A 100 -7.35 -1.43 2.97
CA ASP A 100 -7.25 -1.66 1.51
C ASP A 100 -5.89 -1.19 0.97
N HIS A 101 -5.35 -0.10 1.49
CA HIS A 101 -4.04 0.47 1.18
C HIS A 101 -3.60 1.39 2.33
N GLY A 102 -2.36 1.86 2.28
CA GLY A 102 -1.83 2.92 3.12
C GLY A 102 -1.99 4.32 2.52
N ASP A 103 -1.14 5.25 2.95
CA ASP A 103 -1.05 6.61 2.42
C ASP A 103 0.39 7.10 2.55
N MET A 104 0.89 7.77 1.52
CA MET A 104 2.27 8.26 1.48
C MET A 104 2.55 9.37 2.49
N LEU A 105 1.56 10.18 2.84
CA LEU A 105 1.67 11.23 3.86
C LEU A 105 2.94 12.07 3.76
N PHE A 106 3.30 12.44 2.54
CA PHE A 106 4.51 13.18 2.15
C PHE A 106 5.84 12.40 2.21
N ASP A 107 5.82 11.11 2.56
CA ASP A 107 7.00 10.29 2.36
C ASP A 107 7.35 10.28 0.87
N HIS A 108 8.64 10.38 0.56
CA HIS A 108 9.17 10.54 -0.81
C HIS A 108 8.58 11.74 -1.58
N ASP A 109 8.18 12.80 -0.87
CA ASP A 109 7.46 13.94 -1.45
C ASP A 109 6.17 13.57 -2.19
N MET A 110 5.57 12.45 -1.81
CA MET A 110 4.33 11.94 -2.40
C MET A 110 3.17 12.01 -1.41
N VAL A 111 1.96 12.11 -1.95
CA VAL A 111 0.70 12.08 -1.19
C VAL A 111 -0.22 11.00 -1.72
N ALA A 112 -1.21 10.60 -0.90
CA ALA A 112 -2.19 9.57 -1.22
C ALA A 112 -1.53 8.18 -1.42
N LYS A 113 -1.82 7.49 -2.54
CA LYS A 113 -1.46 6.09 -2.81
C LYS A 113 -1.28 5.88 -4.32
N ARG A 114 -1.38 4.68 -4.82
CA ARG A 114 -1.20 4.25 -6.22
C ARG A 114 0.27 4.05 -6.60
N CYS A 115 1.07 3.64 -5.64
CA CYS A 115 2.45 3.20 -5.83
C CYS A 115 2.71 1.98 -4.94
N PHE A 116 3.84 1.31 -5.18
CA PHE A 116 4.21 0.10 -4.44
C PHE A 116 5.16 0.36 -3.26
N TYR A 117 5.42 1.62 -2.90
CA TYR A 117 6.19 1.92 -1.69
C TYR A 117 5.44 1.45 -0.44
N GLU A 118 6.20 1.03 0.59
CA GLU A 118 5.63 0.41 1.80
C GLU A 118 4.53 1.26 2.44
N GLN A 119 4.68 2.59 2.43
CA GLN A 119 3.68 3.51 2.98
C GLN A 119 2.32 3.41 2.28
N SER A 120 2.30 3.07 1.00
CA SER A 120 1.08 2.88 0.21
C SER A 120 0.63 1.42 0.15
N ALA A 121 1.55 0.47 0.02
CA ALA A 121 1.25 -0.93 -0.28
C ALA A 121 1.18 -1.84 0.94
N LYS A 122 1.91 -1.53 2.01
CA LYS A 122 1.91 -2.33 3.23
C LYS A 122 0.73 -1.95 4.12
N ILE A 123 -0.10 -2.92 4.42
CA ILE A 123 -1.29 -2.75 5.24
C ILE A 123 -1.21 -3.55 6.54
N PRO A 124 -1.91 -3.13 7.59
CA PRO A 124 -2.15 -3.99 8.73
C PRO A 124 -3.03 -5.18 8.31
N LEU A 125 -2.73 -6.37 8.85
CA LEU A 125 -3.56 -7.55 8.70
C LEU A 125 -3.53 -8.33 10.01
N ILE A 126 -4.64 -8.28 10.75
CA ILE A 126 -4.75 -8.86 12.09
C ILE A 126 -5.94 -9.81 12.11
N PHE A 127 -5.69 -11.03 12.56
CA PHE A 127 -6.72 -12.04 12.79
C PHE A 127 -6.80 -12.35 14.29
N THR A 128 -8.02 -12.47 14.81
CA THR A 128 -8.26 -12.90 16.17
C THR A 128 -9.51 -13.76 16.25
N GLY A 129 -9.64 -14.53 17.33
CA GLY A 129 -10.76 -15.43 17.58
C GLY A 129 -10.30 -16.85 17.88
N LYS A 130 -11.24 -17.70 18.25
CA LYS A 130 -10.98 -19.06 18.68
C LYS A 130 -10.09 -19.91 17.74
N PRO A 131 -10.23 -19.85 16.40
CA PRO A 131 -9.41 -20.67 15.51
C PRO A 131 -7.90 -20.36 15.54
N VAL A 132 -7.51 -19.20 16.04
CA VAL A 132 -6.10 -18.74 16.10
C VAL A 132 -5.64 -18.40 17.52
N VAL A 133 -6.39 -18.84 18.53
CA VAL A 133 -6.10 -18.52 19.94
C VAL A 133 -4.71 -18.98 20.38
N ASP A 134 -4.25 -20.12 19.91
CA ASP A 134 -2.93 -20.67 20.22
C ASP A 134 -1.78 -19.88 19.60
N MET A 135 -2.08 -19.00 18.65
CA MET A 135 -1.15 -18.08 18.01
C MET A 135 -1.26 -16.65 18.56
N ALA A 136 -2.01 -16.44 19.62
CA ALA A 136 -2.22 -15.12 20.20
C ALA A 136 -0.89 -14.45 20.56
N GLY A 137 -0.77 -13.17 20.21
CA GLY A 137 0.44 -12.37 20.45
C GLY A 137 1.61 -12.66 19.50
N THR A 138 1.44 -13.52 18.50
CA THR A 138 2.49 -13.77 17.50
C THR A 138 2.42 -12.76 16.36
N VAL A 139 3.58 -12.48 15.78
CA VAL A 139 3.73 -11.72 14.53
C VAL A 139 4.30 -12.66 13.48
N ARG A 140 3.66 -12.73 12.32
CA ARG A 140 4.12 -13.51 11.18
C ARG A 140 4.73 -12.58 10.15
N HIS A 141 5.79 -13.04 9.49
CA HIS A 141 6.53 -12.31 8.47
C HIS A 141 6.42 -12.96 7.07
N ASP A 142 5.49 -13.90 6.93
CA ASP A 142 5.21 -14.53 5.64
C ASP A 142 4.64 -13.51 4.66
N LEU A 143 4.93 -13.70 3.37
CA LEU A 143 4.35 -12.89 2.33
C LEU A 143 2.85 -13.18 2.21
N ALA A 144 2.04 -12.15 2.41
CA ALA A 144 0.59 -12.19 2.33
C ALA A 144 0.05 -11.05 1.46
N GLU A 145 -1.10 -11.27 0.88
CA GLU A 145 -1.79 -10.29 0.03
C GLU A 145 -3.30 -10.28 0.29
N MET A 146 -3.99 -9.27 -0.23
CA MET A 146 -5.44 -9.11 -0.03
C MET A 146 -6.26 -10.31 -0.53
N ALA A 147 -5.81 -11.00 -1.58
CA ALA A 147 -6.46 -12.19 -2.09
C ALA A 147 -6.51 -13.35 -1.06
N ASP A 148 -5.60 -13.35 -0.09
CA ASP A 148 -5.51 -14.37 0.96
C ASP A 148 -6.57 -14.22 2.06
N VAL A 149 -7.20 -13.05 2.17
CA VAL A 149 -8.13 -12.74 3.27
C VAL A 149 -9.37 -13.63 3.21
N MET A 150 -10.00 -13.75 2.05
CA MET A 150 -11.23 -14.52 1.89
C MET A 150 -11.00 -16.01 2.15
N PRO A 151 -10.02 -16.71 1.51
CA PRO A 151 -9.78 -18.13 1.80
C PRO A 151 -9.37 -18.37 3.26
N THR A 152 -8.66 -17.43 3.90
CA THR A 152 -8.32 -17.51 5.32
C THR A 152 -9.56 -17.45 6.20
N ILE A 153 -10.51 -16.56 5.93
CA ILE A 153 -11.78 -16.49 6.67
C ILE A 153 -12.59 -17.79 6.49
N LEU A 154 -12.67 -18.32 5.26
CA LEU A 154 -13.36 -19.59 5.00
C LEU A 154 -12.72 -20.73 5.79
N GLN A 155 -11.40 -20.84 5.79
CA GLN A 155 -10.65 -21.82 6.57
C GLN A 155 -10.97 -21.70 8.07
N MET A 156 -10.90 -20.48 8.63
CA MET A 156 -11.20 -20.23 10.03
C MET A 156 -12.63 -20.58 10.42
N CYS A 157 -13.57 -20.50 9.47
CA CYS A 157 -14.97 -20.90 9.64
C CYS A 157 -15.22 -22.38 9.39
N GLY A 158 -14.22 -23.15 8.98
CA GLY A 158 -14.40 -24.56 8.60
C GLY A 158 -15.20 -24.76 7.33
N LEU A 159 -15.22 -23.76 6.44
CA LEU A 159 -15.94 -23.79 5.17
C LEU A 159 -15.01 -24.18 4.01
N PRO A 160 -15.52 -24.84 2.97
CA PRO A 160 -14.73 -25.20 1.80
C PRO A 160 -14.28 -23.94 1.04
N ILE A 161 -13.04 -23.94 0.58
CA ILE A 161 -12.49 -22.90 -0.28
C ILE A 161 -12.76 -23.30 -1.74
N PRO A 162 -13.44 -22.47 -2.55
CA PRO A 162 -13.68 -22.77 -3.96
C PRO A 162 -12.37 -22.92 -4.74
N SER A 163 -12.33 -23.85 -5.70
CA SER A 163 -11.15 -24.13 -6.52
C SER A 163 -10.74 -22.98 -7.46
N THR A 164 -11.61 -21.99 -7.63
CA THR A 164 -11.34 -20.77 -8.43
C THR A 164 -10.65 -19.68 -7.65
N VAL A 165 -10.38 -19.88 -6.35
CA VAL A 165 -9.70 -18.90 -5.48
C VAL A 165 -8.21 -19.02 -5.69
N GLU A 166 -7.57 -17.89 -6.04
CA GLU A 166 -6.12 -17.80 -6.26
C GLU A 166 -5.35 -17.51 -4.97
N GLY A 167 -5.99 -16.82 -4.01
CA GLY A 167 -5.40 -16.51 -2.70
C GLY A 167 -5.17 -17.77 -1.86
N LYS A 168 -4.25 -17.69 -0.92
CA LYS A 168 -3.88 -18.80 -0.02
C LYS A 168 -4.49 -18.60 1.37
N ALA A 169 -5.02 -19.66 1.96
CA ALA A 169 -5.40 -19.64 3.38
C ALA A 169 -4.14 -19.56 4.26
N LEU A 170 -3.99 -18.46 4.98
CA LEU A 170 -2.74 -18.12 5.70
C LEU A 170 -2.42 -19.05 6.88
N PHE A 171 -3.39 -19.78 7.40
CA PHE A 171 -3.20 -20.72 8.53
C PHE A 171 -3.18 -22.18 8.09
N ASP A 172 -3.14 -22.46 6.79
CA ASP A 172 -3.01 -23.82 6.28
C ASP A 172 -1.56 -24.23 6.17
N ALA A 173 -1.10 -24.99 7.16
CA ALA A 173 0.27 -25.49 7.22
C ALA A 173 0.62 -26.50 6.11
N SER A 174 -0.37 -27.04 5.38
CA SER A 174 -0.14 -27.94 4.26
C SER A 174 0.24 -27.20 2.96
N LEU A 175 -0.05 -25.90 2.88
CA LEU A 175 0.30 -25.09 1.74
C LEU A 175 1.78 -24.63 1.83
N PRO A 176 2.50 -24.63 0.72
CA PRO A 176 3.86 -24.10 0.70
C PRO A 176 3.86 -22.59 0.96
N ALA A 177 4.91 -22.11 1.62
CA ALA A 177 5.15 -20.67 1.76
C ALA A 177 5.15 -20.00 0.38
N ARG A 178 4.70 -18.75 0.35
CA ARG A 178 4.72 -17.94 -0.87
C ARG A 178 6.18 -17.54 -1.17
N ASP A 179 6.67 -17.82 -2.36
CA ASP A 179 8.04 -17.46 -2.75
C ASP A 179 8.15 -15.96 -3.05
N PHE A 180 7.18 -15.41 -3.76
CA PHE A 180 7.14 -13.97 -4.07
C PHE A 180 5.70 -13.45 -4.14
N LEU A 181 5.56 -12.13 -4.08
CA LEU A 181 4.35 -11.39 -4.43
C LEU A 181 4.53 -10.73 -5.78
N PHE A 182 3.45 -10.72 -6.57
CA PHE A 182 3.34 -9.90 -7.77
C PHE A 182 2.21 -8.89 -7.58
N GLY A 183 2.43 -7.66 -7.98
CA GLY A 183 1.46 -6.57 -7.85
C GLY A 183 1.34 -5.74 -9.11
N GLU A 184 0.12 -5.24 -9.37
CA GLU A 184 -0.21 -4.48 -10.56
C GLU A 184 -0.96 -3.20 -10.20
N ILE A 185 -0.55 -2.10 -10.81
CA ILE A 185 -1.24 -0.81 -10.73
C ILE A 185 -1.30 -0.21 -12.13
N GLY A 186 -2.51 0.19 -12.55
CA GLY A 186 -2.72 0.87 -13.82
C GLY A 186 -2.39 0.01 -15.05
N GLU A 187 -2.57 0.61 -16.22
CA GLU A 187 -2.41 -0.02 -17.51
C GLU A 187 -1.62 0.91 -18.46
N ASP A 188 -1.07 0.35 -19.52
CA ASP A 188 -0.33 1.05 -20.57
C ASP A 188 0.81 1.91 -19.99
N LYS A 189 0.93 3.16 -20.38
CA LYS A 189 1.97 4.10 -19.93
C LYS A 189 1.87 4.49 -18.46
N LYS A 190 0.75 4.21 -17.81
CA LYS A 190 0.54 4.45 -16.38
C LYS A 190 0.71 3.20 -15.53
N ALA A 191 1.07 2.10 -16.15
CA ALA A 191 1.29 0.85 -15.47
C ALA A 191 2.48 0.92 -14.52
N THR A 192 2.36 0.21 -13.42
CA THR A 192 3.47 -0.12 -12.52
C THR A 192 3.33 -1.57 -12.14
N ARG A 193 4.41 -2.30 -12.13
CA ARG A 193 4.46 -3.71 -11.72
C ARG A 193 5.46 -3.88 -10.61
N MET A 194 5.19 -4.79 -9.70
CA MET A 194 6.05 -5.05 -8.55
C MET A 194 6.23 -6.55 -8.35
N VAL A 195 7.45 -6.95 -8.02
CA VAL A 195 7.78 -8.25 -7.43
C VAL A 195 8.44 -8.03 -6.08
N ARG A 196 7.95 -8.69 -5.04
CA ARG A 196 8.60 -8.78 -3.74
C ARG A 196 8.97 -10.23 -3.46
N ARG A 197 10.25 -10.47 -3.21
CA ARG A 197 10.76 -11.79 -2.81
C ARG A 197 11.65 -11.64 -1.59
N GLY A 198 11.26 -12.29 -0.50
CA GLY A 198 11.95 -12.13 0.77
C GLY A 198 11.98 -10.67 1.21
N ASP A 199 13.19 -10.17 1.45
CA ASP A 199 13.43 -8.79 1.89
C ASP A 199 13.58 -7.80 0.72
N TYR A 200 13.58 -8.25 -0.52
CA TYR A 200 13.80 -7.39 -1.69
C TYR A 200 12.50 -7.09 -2.44
N LYS A 201 12.37 -5.85 -2.90
CA LYS A 201 11.27 -5.35 -3.72
C LYS A 201 11.79 -4.74 -5.00
N PHE A 202 11.32 -5.25 -6.12
CA PHE A 202 11.56 -4.73 -7.46
C PHE A 202 10.30 -4.04 -7.97
N ILE A 203 10.42 -2.79 -8.39
CA ILE A 203 9.33 -2.00 -8.98
C ILE A 203 9.73 -1.64 -10.40
N TYR A 204 8.82 -1.87 -11.34
CA TYR A 204 9.01 -1.58 -12.75
C TYR A 204 7.96 -0.60 -13.28
N TYR A 205 8.42 0.43 -13.92
CA TYR A 205 7.63 1.41 -14.63
C TYR A 205 7.93 1.31 -16.13
N PRO A 206 6.99 0.80 -16.95
CA PRO A 206 7.23 0.64 -18.39
C PRO A 206 7.46 1.98 -19.09
N CYS A 207 6.79 3.05 -18.66
CA CYS A 207 7.04 4.38 -19.18
C CYS A 207 8.43 4.89 -18.77
N GLY A 208 9.33 5.01 -19.73
CA GLY A 208 10.73 5.35 -19.50
C GLY A 208 11.62 4.16 -19.15
N ASN A 209 11.08 2.93 -19.12
CA ASN A 209 11.80 1.70 -18.76
C ASN A 209 12.56 1.84 -17.43
N VAL A 210 11.88 2.40 -16.42
CA VAL A 210 12.47 2.68 -15.11
C VAL A 210 12.36 1.45 -14.22
N LYS A 211 13.47 1.09 -13.59
CA LYS A 211 13.59 -0.01 -12.63
C LYS A 211 14.04 0.55 -11.28
N GLN A 212 13.43 0.07 -10.20
CA GLN A 212 13.85 0.35 -8.83
C GLN A 212 14.00 -0.97 -8.08
N LEU A 213 14.96 -1.02 -7.17
CA LEU A 213 15.23 -2.17 -6.31
C LEU A 213 15.48 -1.69 -4.88
N PHE A 214 14.77 -2.25 -3.92
CA PHE A 214 14.89 -1.89 -2.50
C PHE A 214 15.19 -3.11 -1.63
N ASP A 215 16.02 -2.91 -0.60
CA ASP A 215 16.27 -3.88 0.49
C ASP A 215 15.45 -3.47 1.71
N LEU A 216 14.26 -4.04 1.85
CA LEU A 216 13.31 -3.68 2.92
C LEU A 216 13.76 -4.08 4.32
N LYS A 217 14.80 -4.92 4.44
CA LYS A 217 15.37 -5.29 5.73
C LYS A 217 16.31 -4.22 6.27
N ASN A 218 17.17 -3.68 5.42
CA ASN A 218 18.16 -2.69 5.79
C ASN A 218 17.67 -1.26 5.54
N ASP A 219 16.74 -1.09 4.59
CA ASP A 219 16.08 0.18 4.25
C ASP A 219 14.56 -0.02 4.16
N PRO A 220 13.86 -0.17 5.29
CA PRO A 220 12.42 -0.39 5.31
C PRO A 220 11.59 0.81 4.84
N THR A 221 12.24 1.93 4.63
CA THR A 221 11.63 3.18 4.15
C THR A 221 11.88 3.45 2.68
N GLU A 222 12.63 2.58 1.98
CA GLU A 222 12.86 2.66 0.54
C GLU A 222 13.52 3.99 0.11
N SER A 223 14.45 4.46 0.92
CA SER A 223 15.16 5.72 0.71
C SER A 223 16.28 5.61 -0.32
N HIS A 224 16.78 4.39 -0.57
CA HIS A 224 17.92 4.13 -1.45
C HIS A 224 17.57 3.14 -2.54
N ASP A 225 17.63 3.58 -3.81
CA ASP A 225 17.39 2.72 -4.98
C ASP A 225 18.68 1.99 -5.38
N LEU A 226 18.66 0.67 -5.27
CA LEU A 226 19.79 -0.22 -5.58
C LEU A 226 19.84 -0.68 -7.04
N ALA A 227 18.87 -0.29 -7.89
CA ALA A 227 18.78 -0.80 -9.27
C ALA A 227 19.98 -0.38 -10.14
N GLY A 228 20.64 0.72 -9.79
CA GLY A 228 21.86 1.20 -10.47
C GLY A 228 23.17 0.61 -9.94
N ASP A 229 23.16 -0.12 -8.84
CA ASP A 229 24.37 -0.69 -8.23
C ASP A 229 24.71 -2.04 -8.86
N ALA A 230 25.92 -2.13 -9.41
CA ALA A 230 26.44 -3.35 -10.04
C ALA A 230 26.45 -4.58 -9.10
N ALA A 231 26.58 -4.36 -7.80
CA ALA A 231 26.54 -5.43 -6.80
C ALA A 231 25.19 -6.15 -6.77
N TYR A 232 24.11 -5.50 -7.15
CA TYR A 232 22.74 -6.03 -7.16
C TYR A 232 22.26 -6.44 -8.56
N ALA A 233 23.08 -6.33 -9.60
CA ALA A 233 22.68 -6.62 -10.98
C ALA A 233 22.13 -8.05 -11.17
N ALA A 234 22.71 -9.04 -10.52
CA ALA A 234 22.25 -10.43 -10.59
C ALA A 234 20.89 -10.62 -9.93
N LEU A 235 20.67 -10.00 -8.75
CA LEU A 235 19.39 -10.04 -8.06
C LEU A 235 18.30 -9.31 -8.85
N LEU A 236 18.61 -8.15 -9.42
CA LEU A 236 17.69 -7.41 -10.27
C LEU A 236 17.24 -8.25 -11.47
N ALA A 237 18.17 -8.94 -12.14
CA ALA A 237 17.85 -9.84 -13.25
C ALA A 237 17.00 -11.04 -12.81
N GLU A 238 17.23 -11.58 -11.62
CA GLU A 238 16.41 -12.65 -11.04
C GLU A 238 14.97 -12.20 -10.80
N LEU A 239 14.77 -11.03 -10.19
CA LEU A 239 13.43 -10.48 -9.91
C LEU A 239 12.69 -10.07 -11.20
N GLU A 240 13.41 -9.58 -12.20
CA GLU A 240 12.88 -9.34 -13.54
C GLU A 240 12.40 -10.66 -14.19
N ALA A 241 13.19 -11.74 -14.06
CA ALA A 241 12.80 -13.05 -14.56
C ALA A 241 11.60 -13.66 -13.85
N LEU A 242 11.34 -13.29 -12.58
CA LEU A 242 10.10 -13.64 -11.87
C LEU A 242 8.90 -12.80 -12.34
N MET A 243 9.10 -11.55 -12.69
CA MET A 243 8.05 -10.64 -13.14
C MET A 243 7.53 -11.01 -14.53
N ILE A 244 8.42 -11.23 -15.49
CA ILE A 244 8.05 -11.41 -16.90
C ILE A 244 6.98 -12.49 -17.14
N PRO A 245 7.02 -13.67 -16.51
CA PRO A 245 5.98 -14.68 -16.68
C PRO A 245 4.62 -14.31 -16.09
N GLN A 246 4.55 -13.28 -15.24
CA GLN A 246 3.30 -12.78 -14.64
C GLN A 246 2.61 -11.77 -15.55
N LEU A 247 3.34 -11.17 -16.49
CA LEU A 247 2.81 -10.14 -17.38
C LEU A 247 1.81 -10.74 -18.38
N HIS A 248 0.75 -9.99 -18.65
CA HIS A 248 -0.31 -10.42 -19.54
C HIS A 248 -0.93 -9.24 -20.31
N GLY A 249 -1.75 -9.52 -21.31
CA GLY A 249 -2.44 -8.52 -22.10
C GLY A 249 -1.48 -7.51 -22.76
N MET A 250 -1.69 -6.23 -22.52
CA MET A 250 -0.86 -5.14 -23.07
C MET A 250 0.55 -5.09 -22.45
N ASP A 251 0.76 -5.73 -21.31
CA ASP A 251 2.07 -5.76 -20.66
C ASP A 251 3.11 -6.51 -21.52
N LEU A 252 2.66 -7.41 -22.38
CA LEU A 252 3.54 -8.16 -23.27
C LEU A 252 4.25 -7.27 -24.30
N ASP A 253 3.73 -6.09 -24.57
CA ASP A 253 4.35 -5.09 -25.45
C ASP A 253 5.65 -4.52 -24.88
N TRP A 254 5.87 -4.69 -23.55
CA TRP A 254 7.10 -4.24 -22.89
C TRP A 254 8.21 -5.27 -22.86
N VAL A 255 7.94 -6.48 -23.36
CA VAL A 255 8.89 -7.58 -23.29
C VAL A 255 9.45 -7.88 -24.68
N HIS A 256 10.75 -7.80 -24.83
CA HIS A 256 11.47 -8.17 -26.05
C HIS A 256 12.64 -9.09 -25.71
N ASP A 257 12.73 -10.22 -26.39
CA ASP A 257 13.78 -11.23 -26.19
C ASP A 257 13.98 -11.60 -24.71
N GLY A 258 12.84 -11.73 -23.96
CA GLY A 258 12.85 -12.09 -22.54
C GLY A 258 13.36 -11.00 -21.60
N ARG A 259 13.33 -9.73 -22.02
CA ARG A 259 13.74 -8.57 -21.22
C ARG A 259 12.67 -7.50 -21.22
N LEU A 260 12.60 -6.74 -20.13
CA LEU A 260 11.77 -5.55 -20.04
C LEU A 260 12.42 -4.40 -20.83
N VAL A 261 11.70 -3.84 -21.79
CA VAL A 261 12.17 -2.74 -22.66
C VAL A 261 11.35 -1.45 -22.48
N GLY A 262 10.11 -1.58 -22.01
CA GLY A 262 9.23 -0.45 -21.75
C GLY A 262 8.87 0.41 -22.95
N TYR A 263 8.42 1.62 -22.67
CA TYR A 263 8.11 2.67 -23.64
C TYR A 263 9.04 3.87 -23.44
N PRO A 264 9.30 4.67 -24.50
CA PRO A 264 9.94 5.97 -24.32
C PRO A 264 9.13 6.87 -23.38
N ALA A 265 9.81 7.52 -22.45
CA ALA A 265 9.15 8.50 -21.58
C ALA A 265 8.77 9.73 -22.40
N PRO A 266 7.50 10.19 -22.35
CA PRO A 266 7.14 11.48 -22.89
C PRO A 266 7.73 12.60 -22.01
N GLU A 267 7.78 13.80 -22.57
CA GLU A 267 8.03 15.00 -21.79
C GLU A 267 6.92 15.17 -20.73
N TYR A 268 7.31 15.37 -19.47
CA TYR A 268 6.35 15.63 -18.42
C TYR A 268 5.67 17.01 -18.66
N ARG A 269 4.37 17.01 -18.61
CA ARG A 269 3.56 18.22 -18.66
C ARG A 269 2.56 18.17 -17.51
N PRO A 270 2.72 19.03 -16.49
CA PRO A 270 1.77 19.10 -15.39
C PRO A 270 0.35 19.31 -15.92
N THR A 271 -0.60 18.59 -15.34
CA THR A 271 -2.02 18.84 -15.66
C THR A 271 -2.47 20.07 -14.88
N PRO A 272 -2.95 21.11 -15.52
CA PRO A 272 -3.50 22.26 -14.83
C PRO A 272 -4.59 21.82 -13.84
N ASN A 273 -4.54 22.35 -12.63
CA ASN A 273 -5.50 22.03 -11.57
C ASN A 273 -5.45 20.57 -11.07
N TYR A 274 -4.33 19.88 -11.22
CA TYR A 274 -4.18 18.49 -10.79
C TYR A 274 -4.53 18.29 -9.30
N GLY A 275 -4.08 19.19 -8.43
CA GLY A 275 -4.37 19.16 -6.99
C GLY A 275 -5.82 19.53 -6.61
N LEU A 276 -6.64 19.96 -7.57
CA LEU A 276 -8.04 20.33 -7.35
C LEU A 276 -9.02 19.18 -7.63
N TYR A 277 -8.52 18.09 -8.20
CA TYR A 277 -9.27 16.87 -8.44
C TYR A 277 -8.95 15.88 -7.33
N ASN A 278 -9.84 15.72 -6.37
CA ASN A 278 -9.72 14.61 -5.44
C ASN A 278 -10.45 13.37 -5.98
N GLN A 279 -10.25 12.24 -5.33
CA GLN A 279 -10.88 10.97 -5.72
C GLN A 279 -12.42 10.97 -5.67
N ARG A 280 -13.03 11.99 -5.06
CA ARG A 280 -14.47 12.11 -4.88
C ARG A 280 -15.10 13.17 -5.77
N GLY A 281 -14.33 13.72 -6.71
CA GLY A 281 -14.84 14.63 -7.70
C GLY A 281 -14.34 16.07 -7.62
N TYR A 282 -15.01 16.87 -8.32
CA TYR A 282 -14.74 18.28 -8.59
C TYR A 282 -14.93 19.12 -7.32
N HIS A 283 -13.96 19.97 -6.99
CA HIS A 283 -14.24 21.06 -6.05
C HIS A 283 -15.11 22.09 -6.70
N TRP A 284 -16.23 22.39 -6.09
CA TRP A 284 -17.14 23.42 -6.56
C TRP A 284 -17.12 24.64 -5.64
N PRO A 285 -17.07 25.86 -6.14
CA PRO A 285 -16.91 26.21 -7.55
C PRO A 285 -15.52 25.84 -8.08
N PRO A 286 -15.39 25.52 -9.39
CA PRO A 286 -14.07 25.33 -9.97
C PRO A 286 -13.26 26.61 -9.75
N PRO A 287 -11.95 26.49 -9.44
CA PRO A 287 -11.12 27.67 -9.27
C PRO A 287 -11.23 28.54 -10.51
N THR A 288 -11.57 29.78 -10.30
CA THR A 288 -11.49 30.78 -11.35
C THR A 288 -10.05 30.80 -11.82
N GLN A 289 -9.83 30.56 -13.09
CA GLN A 289 -8.52 30.73 -13.69
C GLN A 289 -8.07 32.17 -13.39
N CYS A 290 -7.05 32.29 -12.53
CA CYS A 290 -6.35 33.54 -12.33
C CYS A 290 -5.33 33.72 -13.44
#